data_f5cac1da61b04e054a6bec1cbd0896ad
#
_entry.id   f5cac1da61b04e054a6bec1cbd0896ad
#
_cell.length_a   1.000
_cell.length_b   1.000
_cell.length_c   1.000
_cell.angle_alpha   90.00
_cell.angle_beta   90.00
_cell.angle_gamma   90.00
#
_symmetry.space_group_name_H-M   'P 1'
#
loop_
_entity.id
_entity.type
_entity.pdbx_description
1 polymer ?
#
loop_
_entity_poly.entity_id
_entity_poly.type
_entity_poly.pdbx_seq_one_letter_code
_entity_poly.pdbx_strand_id
1 'polypeptide(L)'
;AGNYEFKIAIGGGWDTNYGADGAANGKNMELRLTKAHEVTFTYDAASHAVTYAYEGMQTEQAEIQKSLAQRSFVVTGTIQTKVGAAKDWDPGDTKARMQEAGHSFYTYTADLPAGNYYYKISVNGSWAENYGLGGNFDGANVQMNLEKPEKVTFYYNDKTHKIKDSTNYKMLKEDELPVLGGDLAG
;
A
#
# COMPACT_ATOMS: atom_id res chain seq x y z
N ALA A 1 -15.26 15.03 -7.45
CA ALA A 1 -14.26 14.16 -6.87
C ALA A 1 -13.26 13.73 -7.94
N GLY A 2 -12.01 13.52 -7.58
CA GLY A 2 -10.96 13.07 -8.50
C GLY A 2 -9.59 13.61 -8.15
N ASN A 3 -8.61 13.22 -8.97
CA ASN A 3 -7.25 13.75 -8.91
C ASN A 3 -7.08 14.74 -10.06
N TYR A 4 -6.63 15.93 -9.74
CA TYR A 4 -6.47 17.02 -10.67
C TYR A 4 -5.02 17.50 -10.67
N GLU A 5 -4.53 17.85 -11.86
CA GLU A 5 -3.24 18.50 -12.02
C GLU A 5 -3.45 19.87 -12.63
N PHE A 6 -2.71 20.86 -12.18
CA PHE A 6 -2.84 22.22 -12.69
C PHE A 6 -1.53 23.00 -12.59
N LYS A 7 -1.46 24.09 -13.37
CA LYS A 7 -0.42 25.13 -13.35
C LYS A 7 -1.09 26.48 -13.57
N ILE A 8 -0.35 27.55 -13.31
CA ILE A 8 -0.73 28.90 -13.71
C ILE A 8 -0.03 29.25 -15.01
N ALA A 9 -0.81 29.60 -16.01
CA ALA A 9 -0.33 30.14 -17.28
C ALA A 9 -0.62 31.65 -17.34
N ILE A 10 0.35 32.43 -17.79
CA ILE A 10 0.25 33.89 -17.90
C ILE A 10 0.05 34.28 -19.36
N GLY A 11 -0.82 35.22 -19.58
CA GLY A 11 -1.07 35.76 -20.93
C GLY A 11 -1.81 34.83 -21.89
N GLY A 12 -2.43 33.76 -21.39
CA GLY A 12 -3.24 32.85 -22.20
C GLY A 12 -2.45 31.82 -23.01
N GLY A 13 -1.16 31.66 -22.73
CA GLY A 13 -0.28 30.68 -23.36
C GLY A 13 0.63 29.97 -22.39
N TRP A 14 1.40 28.98 -22.83
CA TRP A 14 2.33 28.20 -22.01
C TRP A 14 3.75 28.76 -21.96
N ASP A 15 4.06 29.83 -22.70
CA ASP A 15 5.40 30.43 -22.74
C ASP A 15 5.87 30.92 -21.38
N THR A 16 4.93 31.42 -20.59
CA THR A 16 5.16 31.78 -19.18
C THR A 16 4.20 31.01 -18.32
N ASN A 17 4.71 30.06 -17.55
CA ASN A 17 3.90 29.26 -16.62
C ASN A 17 4.66 28.97 -15.34
N TYR A 18 3.90 28.78 -14.26
CA TYR A 18 4.42 28.48 -12.92
C TYR A 18 3.73 27.25 -12.36
N GLY A 19 4.53 26.35 -11.81
CA GLY A 19 4.08 25.12 -11.18
C GLY A 19 4.24 25.11 -9.67
N ALA A 20 4.53 23.95 -9.11
CA ALA A 20 4.76 23.78 -7.69
C ALA A 20 5.89 24.70 -7.20
N ASP A 21 5.74 25.22 -5.98
CA ASP A 21 6.67 26.13 -5.33
C ASP A 21 6.93 27.44 -6.09
N GLY A 22 6.03 27.83 -7.01
CA GLY A 22 6.19 29.03 -7.84
C GLY A 22 7.31 28.92 -8.88
N ALA A 23 7.76 27.71 -9.17
CA ALA A 23 8.85 27.50 -10.13
C ALA A 23 8.39 27.72 -11.58
N ALA A 24 9.15 28.53 -12.32
CA ALA A 24 8.93 28.71 -13.74
C ALA A 24 9.13 27.37 -14.49
N ASN A 25 8.17 26.97 -15.32
CA ASN A 25 8.11 25.66 -15.96
C ASN A 25 8.18 24.48 -14.97
N GLY A 26 7.85 24.71 -13.68
CA GLY A 26 7.91 23.74 -12.62
C GLY A 26 6.94 22.55 -12.83
N LYS A 27 7.00 21.59 -11.90
CA LYS A 27 6.07 20.44 -11.90
C LYS A 27 4.62 20.90 -11.74
N ASN A 28 3.67 20.11 -12.23
CA ASN A 28 2.27 20.32 -11.96
C ASN A 28 1.99 20.29 -10.45
N MET A 29 1.07 21.13 -10.01
CA MET A 29 0.48 21.03 -8.69
C MET A 29 -0.64 19.99 -8.72
N GLU A 30 -0.82 19.26 -7.63
CA GLU A 30 -1.83 18.22 -7.51
C GLU A 30 -2.91 18.63 -6.51
N LEU A 31 -4.15 18.29 -6.83
CA LEU A 31 -5.31 18.45 -5.94
C LEU A 31 -6.14 17.17 -5.98
N ARG A 32 -6.32 16.54 -4.84
CA ARG A 32 -7.21 15.38 -4.67
C ARG A 32 -8.46 15.78 -3.91
N LEU A 33 -9.61 15.37 -4.42
CA LEU A 33 -10.91 15.61 -3.83
C LEU A 33 -11.72 14.31 -3.74
N THR A 34 -12.27 13.99 -2.58
CA THR A 34 -13.12 12.82 -2.37
C THR A 34 -14.57 13.08 -2.77
N LYS A 35 -14.98 14.35 -2.78
CA LYS A 35 -16.31 14.82 -3.18
C LYS A 35 -16.21 16.12 -3.99
N ALA A 36 -17.33 16.62 -4.51
CA ALA A 36 -17.36 17.88 -5.20
C ALA A 36 -17.20 19.06 -4.23
N HIS A 37 -16.34 20.00 -4.60
CA HIS A 37 -16.11 21.25 -3.88
C HIS A 37 -16.05 22.43 -4.83
N GLU A 38 -16.42 23.61 -4.36
CA GLU A 38 -16.02 24.87 -4.95
C GLU A 38 -14.61 25.20 -4.43
N VAL A 39 -13.64 25.26 -5.33
CA VAL A 39 -12.23 25.47 -4.98
C VAL A 39 -11.81 26.86 -5.43
N THR A 40 -11.32 27.66 -4.51
CA THR A 40 -10.72 28.96 -4.81
C THR A 40 -9.22 28.82 -4.97
N PHE A 41 -8.70 29.24 -6.12
CA PHE A 41 -7.27 29.33 -6.38
C PHE A 41 -6.82 30.79 -6.22
N THR A 42 -5.70 30.99 -5.53
CA THR A 42 -5.08 32.30 -5.34
C THR A 42 -3.65 32.27 -5.89
N TYR A 43 -3.32 33.22 -6.74
CA TYR A 43 -1.98 33.41 -7.30
C TYR A 43 -1.36 34.71 -6.80
N ASP A 44 -0.15 34.63 -6.28
CA ASP A 44 0.67 35.76 -5.89
C ASP A 44 1.67 36.08 -6.99
N ALA A 45 1.52 37.24 -7.64
CA ALA A 45 2.32 37.63 -8.79
C ALA A 45 3.78 38.00 -8.44
N ALA A 46 4.09 38.26 -7.17
CA ALA A 46 5.45 38.60 -6.74
C ALA A 46 6.28 37.36 -6.42
N SER A 47 5.69 36.39 -5.74
CA SER A 47 6.34 35.13 -5.36
C SER A 47 6.09 33.99 -6.34
N HIS A 48 5.11 34.19 -7.25
CA HIS A 48 4.57 33.15 -8.16
C HIS A 48 3.94 31.96 -7.42
N ALA A 49 3.70 32.11 -6.13
CA ALA A 49 3.07 31.06 -5.34
C ALA A 49 1.59 30.91 -5.70
N VAL A 50 1.13 29.67 -5.76
CA VAL A 50 -0.28 29.33 -5.92
C VAL A 50 -0.76 28.61 -4.68
N THR A 51 -1.88 29.04 -4.14
CA THR A 51 -2.59 28.36 -3.07
C THR A 51 -4.00 28.03 -3.50
N TYR A 52 -4.62 27.07 -2.85
CA TYR A 52 -6.05 26.78 -3.04
C TYR A 52 -6.72 26.54 -1.70
N ALA A 53 -7.99 26.80 -1.64
CA ALA A 53 -8.81 26.58 -0.45
C ALA A 53 -10.24 26.16 -0.83
N TYR A 54 -10.86 25.34 0.00
CA TYR A 54 -12.26 24.97 -0.07
C TYR A 54 -12.76 24.59 1.33
N GLU A 55 -14.07 24.53 1.50
CA GLU A 55 -14.68 24.21 2.79
C GLU A 55 -14.31 22.78 3.24
N GLY A 56 -13.82 22.64 4.48
CA GLY A 56 -13.40 21.35 5.06
C GLY A 56 -12.05 20.82 4.57
N MET A 57 -11.27 21.64 3.85
CA MET A 57 -9.99 21.23 3.23
C MET A 57 -9.04 20.53 4.20
N GLN A 58 -8.83 21.09 5.38
CA GLN A 58 -7.85 20.52 6.34
C GLN A 58 -8.23 19.10 6.75
N THR A 59 -9.51 18.86 7.05
CA THR A 59 -10.00 17.54 7.45
C THR A 59 -9.92 16.54 6.30
N GLU A 60 -10.42 16.92 5.12
CA GLU A 60 -10.41 16.04 3.95
C GLU A 60 -8.99 15.70 3.49
N GLN A 61 -8.08 16.68 3.41
CA GLN A 61 -6.69 16.43 3.03
C GLN A 61 -5.96 15.58 4.08
N ALA A 62 -6.24 15.72 5.37
CA ALA A 62 -5.70 14.86 6.41
C ALA A 62 -6.18 13.40 6.27
N GLU A 63 -7.45 13.19 5.94
CA GLU A 63 -8.02 11.86 5.68
C GLU A 63 -7.41 11.23 4.41
N ILE A 64 -7.23 12.00 3.34
CA ILE A 64 -6.56 11.57 2.12
C ILE A 64 -5.11 11.14 2.42
N GLN A 65 -4.34 11.96 3.13
CA GLN A 65 -2.96 11.62 3.49
C GLN A 65 -2.88 10.37 4.37
N LYS A 66 -3.79 10.23 5.32
CA LYS A 66 -3.91 9.02 6.15
C LYS A 66 -4.21 7.78 5.30
N SER A 67 -5.13 7.88 4.33
CA SER A 67 -5.45 6.80 3.40
C SER A 67 -4.28 6.43 2.49
N LEU A 68 -3.53 7.43 1.99
CA LEU A 68 -2.33 7.22 1.17
C LEU A 68 -1.18 6.60 1.96
N ALA A 69 -1.03 6.95 3.23
CA ALA A 69 -0.04 6.37 4.12
C ALA A 69 -0.40 4.94 4.56
N GLN A 70 -1.67 4.56 4.46
CA GLN A 70 -2.17 3.28 4.91
C GLN A 70 -2.06 2.24 3.81
N ARG A 71 -0.88 1.64 3.71
CA ARG A 71 -0.66 0.50 2.81
C ARG A 71 -1.40 -0.73 3.32
N SER A 72 -1.98 -1.50 2.41
CA SER A 72 -2.66 -2.76 2.73
C SER A 72 -2.03 -3.92 1.96
N PHE A 73 -1.94 -5.06 2.62
CA PHE A 73 -1.28 -6.26 2.10
C PHE A 73 -2.22 -7.44 2.16
N VAL A 74 -2.21 -8.25 1.11
CA VAL A 74 -3.02 -9.47 1.02
C VAL A 74 -2.11 -10.63 0.63
N VAL A 75 -2.23 -11.75 1.33
CA VAL A 75 -1.63 -13.02 0.90
C VAL A 75 -2.47 -13.54 -0.27
N THR A 76 -2.01 -13.27 -1.48
CA THR A 76 -2.75 -13.52 -2.71
C THR A 76 -2.23 -14.78 -3.39
N GLY A 77 -3.08 -15.77 -3.56
CA GLY A 77 -2.67 -17.05 -4.12
C GLY A 77 -3.71 -18.15 -3.93
N THR A 78 -3.27 -19.40 -4.03
CA THR A 78 -4.13 -20.58 -3.96
C THR A 78 -4.68 -20.87 -2.54
N ILE A 79 -4.31 -20.04 -1.57
CA ILE A 79 -4.89 -20.09 -0.22
C ILE A 79 -6.25 -19.42 -0.14
N GLN A 80 -6.57 -18.49 -1.04
CA GLN A 80 -7.68 -17.58 -0.87
C GLN A 80 -9.04 -18.29 -0.85
N THR A 81 -9.27 -19.25 -1.73
CA THR A 81 -10.50 -20.05 -1.70
C THR A 81 -10.61 -20.92 -0.43
N LYS A 82 -9.49 -21.29 0.19
CA LYS A 82 -9.46 -22.07 1.43
C LYS A 82 -9.87 -21.24 2.65
N VAL A 83 -9.75 -19.92 2.56
CA VAL A 83 -10.12 -18.98 3.63
C VAL A 83 -11.42 -18.23 3.31
N GLY A 84 -12.19 -18.68 2.33
CA GLY A 84 -13.53 -18.19 2.01
C GLY A 84 -13.60 -17.07 0.98
N ALA A 85 -12.54 -16.85 0.21
CA ALA A 85 -12.60 -15.99 -0.96
C ALA A 85 -13.38 -16.67 -2.11
N ALA A 86 -13.95 -15.87 -3.01
CA ALA A 86 -14.69 -16.39 -4.15
C ALA A 86 -13.78 -17.06 -5.19
N LYS A 87 -12.54 -16.64 -5.30
CA LYS A 87 -11.54 -17.17 -6.23
C LYS A 87 -10.12 -17.00 -5.67
N ASP A 88 -9.20 -17.77 -6.19
CA ASP A 88 -7.77 -17.61 -5.97
C ASP A 88 -7.20 -16.48 -6.84
N TRP A 89 -6.04 -15.97 -6.46
CA TRP A 89 -5.30 -14.95 -7.19
C TRP A 89 -6.07 -13.62 -7.37
N ASP A 90 -6.86 -13.24 -6.37
CA ASP A 90 -7.58 -11.98 -6.35
C ASP A 90 -6.93 -10.98 -5.37
N PRO A 91 -6.15 -10.00 -5.86
CA PRO A 91 -5.53 -9.01 -4.99
C PRO A 91 -6.53 -8.09 -4.28
N GLY A 92 -7.74 -7.97 -4.84
CA GLY A 92 -8.82 -7.15 -4.27
C GLY A 92 -9.63 -7.84 -3.18
N ASP A 93 -9.52 -9.18 -3.03
CA ASP A 93 -10.20 -9.92 -1.97
C ASP A 93 -9.51 -9.70 -0.62
N THR A 94 -10.28 -9.42 0.42
CA THR A 94 -9.76 -9.08 1.75
C THR A 94 -9.74 -10.22 2.75
N LYS A 95 -10.12 -11.44 2.36
CA LYS A 95 -10.17 -12.60 3.27
C LYS A 95 -8.81 -13.00 3.82
N ALA A 96 -7.75 -12.80 3.04
CA ALA A 96 -6.38 -13.05 3.45
C ALA A 96 -5.59 -11.73 3.68
N ARG A 97 -6.28 -10.67 4.12
CA ARG A 97 -5.65 -9.38 4.45
C ARG A 97 -4.78 -9.50 5.68
N MET A 98 -3.55 -9.02 5.55
CA MET A 98 -2.59 -9.00 6.65
C MET A 98 -2.88 -7.85 7.63
N GLN A 99 -2.53 -8.07 8.90
CA GLN A 99 -2.62 -7.09 9.97
C GLN A 99 -1.23 -6.58 10.34
N GLU A 100 -1.13 -5.33 10.73
CA GLU A 100 0.11 -4.75 11.20
C GLU A 100 0.56 -5.42 12.51
N ALA A 101 1.82 -5.82 12.55
CA ALA A 101 2.47 -6.44 13.71
C ALA A 101 3.60 -5.58 14.30
N GLY A 102 3.72 -4.33 13.86
CA GLY A 102 4.76 -3.37 14.27
C GLY A 102 6.04 -3.45 13.44
N HIS A 103 6.86 -2.39 13.47
CA HIS A 103 8.16 -2.30 12.81
C HIS A 103 8.15 -2.66 11.31
N SER A 104 7.10 -2.24 10.60
CA SER A 104 6.85 -2.57 9.19
C SER A 104 6.55 -4.05 8.91
N PHE A 105 6.31 -4.86 9.93
CA PHE A 105 5.84 -6.23 9.78
C PHE A 105 4.32 -6.31 9.72
N TYR A 106 3.86 -7.23 8.88
CA TYR A 106 2.46 -7.58 8.70
C TYR A 106 2.30 -9.09 8.75
N THR A 107 1.22 -9.56 9.35
CA THR A 107 0.95 -10.98 9.52
C THR A 107 -0.48 -11.33 9.11
N TYR A 108 -0.65 -12.56 8.64
CA TYR A 108 -1.95 -13.17 8.42
C TYR A 108 -1.89 -14.62 8.88
N THR A 109 -2.89 -15.10 9.61
CA THR A 109 -2.94 -16.48 10.11
C THR A 109 -4.23 -17.15 9.64
N ALA A 110 -4.10 -18.38 9.15
CA ALA A 110 -5.23 -19.20 8.72
C ALA A 110 -5.03 -20.68 9.02
N ASP A 111 -6.12 -21.40 9.25
CA ASP A 111 -6.14 -22.85 9.27
C ASP A 111 -6.29 -23.35 7.82
N LEU A 112 -5.29 -24.05 7.32
CA LEU A 112 -5.22 -24.54 5.95
C LEU A 112 -5.24 -26.08 5.91
N PRO A 113 -5.98 -26.70 4.97
CA PRO A 113 -5.88 -28.13 4.72
C PRO A 113 -4.51 -28.54 4.19
N ALA A 114 -4.22 -29.84 4.19
CA ALA A 114 -3.06 -30.37 3.48
C ALA A 114 -3.09 -29.99 2.00
N GLY A 115 -1.95 -29.69 1.40
CA GLY A 115 -1.86 -29.33 0.00
C GLY A 115 -0.63 -28.53 -0.37
N ASN A 116 -0.46 -28.31 -1.67
CA ASN A 116 0.56 -27.42 -2.20
C ASN A 116 -0.05 -26.04 -2.46
N TYR A 117 0.58 -25.03 -1.92
CA TYR A 117 0.14 -23.65 -2.01
C TYR A 117 1.17 -22.77 -2.71
N TYR A 118 0.66 -21.82 -3.46
CA TYR A 118 1.45 -20.80 -4.14
C TYR A 118 0.87 -19.43 -3.79
N TYR A 119 1.72 -18.49 -3.41
CA TYR A 119 1.26 -17.17 -3.02
C TYR A 119 2.28 -16.07 -3.29
N LYS A 120 1.82 -14.84 -3.29
CA LYS A 120 2.57 -13.59 -3.30
C LYS A 120 1.92 -12.64 -2.31
N ILE A 121 2.57 -11.54 -2.05
CA ILE A 121 1.95 -10.42 -1.32
C ILE A 121 1.58 -9.36 -2.34
N SER A 122 0.30 -9.08 -2.49
CA SER A 122 -0.22 -7.96 -3.27
C SER A 122 -0.45 -6.74 -2.37
N VAL A 123 -0.24 -5.56 -2.93
CA VAL A 123 -0.30 -4.29 -2.21
C VAL A 123 -1.49 -3.47 -2.70
N ASN A 124 -2.22 -2.87 -1.78
CA ASN A 124 -3.34 -1.95 -2.05
C ASN A 124 -4.41 -2.52 -2.99
N GLY A 125 -4.67 -3.83 -2.89
CA GLY A 125 -5.75 -4.48 -3.64
C GLY A 125 -5.50 -4.62 -5.15
N SER A 126 -4.25 -4.56 -5.61
CA SER A 126 -3.88 -4.54 -7.01
C SER A 126 -2.60 -5.34 -7.28
N TRP A 127 -2.42 -5.80 -8.53
CA TRP A 127 -1.16 -6.38 -9.01
C TRP A 127 -0.11 -5.35 -9.39
N ALA A 128 -0.44 -4.06 -9.43
CA ALA A 128 0.51 -2.99 -9.79
C ALA A 128 1.74 -2.96 -8.87
N GLU A 129 1.57 -3.35 -7.61
CA GLU A 129 2.67 -3.59 -6.69
C GLU A 129 2.44 -4.95 -6.01
N ASN A 130 3.37 -5.85 -6.18
CA ASN A 130 3.37 -7.17 -5.55
C ASN A 130 4.78 -7.68 -5.35
N TYR A 131 4.94 -8.56 -4.38
CA TYR A 131 6.23 -9.17 -4.03
C TYR A 131 6.08 -10.69 -3.93
N GLY A 132 7.08 -11.39 -4.46
CA GLY A 132 7.12 -12.85 -4.49
C GLY A 132 8.36 -13.42 -3.81
N LEU A 133 8.82 -14.55 -4.29
CA LEU A 133 9.96 -15.29 -3.74
C LEU A 133 11.19 -14.39 -3.58
N GLY A 134 11.78 -14.44 -2.40
CA GLY A 134 12.94 -13.63 -2.04
C GLY A 134 12.63 -12.15 -1.77
N GLY A 135 11.35 -11.74 -1.77
CA GLY A 135 10.95 -10.34 -1.63
C GLY A 135 11.10 -9.53 -2.93
N ASN A 136 11.22 -10.20 -4.06
CA ASN A 136 11.40 -9.54 -5.35
C ASN A 136 10.09 -8.92 -5.84
N PHE A 137 10.17 -7.68 -6.32
CA PHE A 137 9.06 -7.02 -7.00
C PHE A 137 8.65 -7.83 -8.23
N ASP A 138 7.36 -8.10 -8.37
CA ASP A 138 6.77 -8.96 -9.40
C ASP A 138 7.47 -10.33 -9.54
N GLY A 139 8.09 -10.80 -8.43
CA GLY A 139 8.87 -12.03 -8.36
C GLY A 139 8.03 -13.29 -8.54
N ALA A 140 8.71 -14.44 -8.63
CA ALA A 140 8.07 -15.75 -8.69
C ALA A 140 7.18 -16.01 -7.46
N ASN A 141 6.22 -16.92 -7.60
CA ASN A 141 5.38 -17.33 -6.47
C ASN A 141 6.20 -17.99 -5.36
N VAL A 142 5.86 -17.68 -4.12
CA VAL A 142 6.33 -18.46 -2.98
C VAL A 142 5.58 -19.78 -2.95
N GLN A 143 6.28 -20.88 -2.76
CA GLN A 143 5.68 -22.20 -2.65
C GLN A 143 5.71 -22.67 -1.20
N MET A 144 4.62 -23.25 -0.74
CA MET A 144 4.46 -23.87 0.57
C MET A 144 3.76 -25.21 0.41
N ASN A 145 4.26 -26.25 1.08
CA ASN A 145 3.65 -27.57 1.12
C ASN A 145 3.23 -27.93 2.55
N LEU A 146 1.97 -28.32 2.72
CA LEU A 146 1.42 -28.85 3.97
C LEU A 146 1.09 -30.33 3.82
N GLU A 147 1.78 -31.19 4.55
CA GLU A 147 1.52 -32.63 4.57
C GLU A 147 0.22 -33.00 5.29
N LYS A 148 -0.20 -32.14 6.21
CA LYS A 148 -1.42 -32.27 7.01
C LYS A 148 -2.07 -30.90 7.20
N PRO A 149 -3.36 -30.86 7.63
CA PRO A 149 -3.96 -29.58 8.01
C PRO A 149 -3.17 -28.90 9.12
N GLU A 150 -2.91 -27.60 8.94
CA GLU A 150 -2.05 -26.84 9.86
C GLU A 150 -2.49 -25.38 9.94
N LYS A 151 -2.29 -24.77 11.11
CA LYS A 151 -2.41 -23.32 11.29
C LYS A 151 -1.14 -22.66 10.79
N VAL A 152 -1.25 -21.87 9.73
CA VAL A 152 -0.12 -21.19 9.09
C VAL A 152 -0.21 -19.70 9.34
N THR A 153 0.90 -19.11 9.74
CA THR A 153 1.07 -17.65 9.82
C THR A 153 2.00 -17.20 8.71
N PHE A 154 1.54 -16.25 7.93
CA PHE A 154 2.29 -15.56 6.87
C PHE A 154 2.88 -14.28 7.45
N TYR A 155 4.10 -13.95 7.05
CA TYR A 155 4.85 -12.77 7.48
C TYR A 155 5.33 -11.99 6.28
N TYR A 156 5.20 -10.68 6.33
CA TYR A 156 5.72 -9.75 5.34
C TYR A 156 6.33 -8.54 6.02
N ASN A 157 7.49 -8.10 5.54
CA ASN A 157 8.11 -6.86 5.98
C ASN A 157 8.09 -5.84 4.83
N ASP A 158 7.33 -4.75 4.98
CA ASP A 158 7.17 -3.73 3.94
C ASP A 158 8.42 -2.89 3.69
N LYS A 159 9.41 -2.93 4.58
CA LYS A 159 10.68 -2.22 4.41
C LYS A 159 11.71 -3.04 3.60
N THR A 160 11.75 -4.34 3.81
CA THR A 160 12.70 -5.26 3.17
C THR A 160 12.07 -6.12 2.09
N HIS A 161 10.73 -6.12 2.01
CA HIS A 161 9.87 -6.96 1.16
C HIS A 161 10.03 -8.47 1.40
N LYS A 162 10.72 -8.87 2.45
CA LYS A 162 10.87 -10.30 2.80
C LYS A 162 9.53 -10.92 3.16
N ILE A 163 9.31 -12.12 2.61
CA ILE A 163 8.12 -12.93 2.80
C ILE A 163 8.54 -14.25 3.44
N LYS A 164 7.83 -14.66 4.47
CA LYS A 164 8.00 -15.94 5.15
C LYS A 164 6.64 -16.49 5.56
N ASP A 165 6.59 -17.77 5.87
CA ASP A 165 5.47 -18.42 6.53
C ASP A 165 5.97 -19.33 7.66
N SER A 166 5.07 -19.76 8.53
CA SER A 166 5.43 -20.55 9.72
C SER A 166 6.05 -21.91 9.40
N THR A 167 5.93 -22.43 8.18
CA THR A 167 6.54 -23.70 7.78
C THR A 167 8.05 -23.57 7.60
N ASN A 168 8.54 -22.38 7.27
CA ASN A 168 9.95 -22.07 7.08
C ASN A 168 10.52 -21.08 8.12
N TYR A 169 9.76 -20.79 9.17
CA TYR A 169 10.10 -19.81 10.21
C TYR A 169 11.43 -20.09 10.91
N LYS A 170 11.77 -21.36 11.10
CA LYS A 170 13.03 -21.78 11.74
C LYS A 170 14.30 -21.38 10.97
N MET A 171 14.13 -20.91 9.73
CA MET A 171 15.21 -20.44 8.86
C MET A 171 15.41 -18.93 8.90
N LEU A 172 14.58 -18.19 9.66
CA LEU A 172 14.73 -16.74 9.82
C LEU A 172 15.90 -16.44 10.77
N LYS A 173 16.71 -15.46 10.39
CA LYS A 173 17.66 -14.86 11.32
C LYS A 173 16.90 -13.99 12.33
N GLU A 174 17.48 -13.82 13.50
CA GLU A 174 16.86 -13.09 14.62
C GLU A 174 16.49 -11.64 14.23
N ASP A 175 17.29 -11.00 13.37
CA ASP A 175 17.05 -9.65 12.81
C ASP A 175 15.97 -9.61 11.73
N GLU A 176 15.49 -10.76 11.25
CA GLU A 176 14.40 -10.89 10.29
C GLU A 176 13.06 -11.24 10.95
N LEU A 177 13.04 -11.44 12.26
CA LEU A 177 11.84 -11.73 13.01
C LEU A 177 11.02 -10.45 13.25
N PRO A 178 9.68 -10.54 13.21
CA PRO A 178 8.86 -9.44 13.70
C PRO A 178 9.19 -9.23 15.20
N VAL A 179 9.51 -8.01 15.56
CA VAL A 179 9.58 -7.62 16.96
C VAL A 179 8.14 -7.55 17.45
N LEU A 180 7.64 -8.66 17.96
CA LEU A 180 6.39 -8.67 18.71
C LEU A 180 6.61 -7.74 19.91
N GLY A 181 5.82 -6.69 20.00
CA GLY A 181 5.92 -5.70 21.07
C GLY A 181 6.07 -6.38 22.41
N GLY A 182 7.00 -5.91 23.22
CA GLY A 182 7.69 -6.49 24.37
C GLY A 182 6.92 -7.14 25.49
N ASP A 183 5.90 -7.94 25.28
CA ASP A 183 5.10 -8.60 26.28
C ASP A 183 4.95 -10.13 26.09
N LEU A 184 5.94 -10.79 25.49
CA LEU A 184 6.06 -12.24 25.60
C LEU A 184 7.23 -12.66 26.51
N ALA A 185 7.60 -11.83 27.48
CA ALA A 185 8.38 -12.21 28.66
C ALA A 185 7.41 -12.47 29.80
N GLY A 186 6.86 -13.66 29.86
CA GLY A 186 6.01 -14.18 30.93
C GLY A 186 6.05 -15.69 30.87
#